data_76fa6c1275c06253bc0785c8ad0c8230
#
_entry.id   76fa6c1275c06253bc0785c8ad0c8230
#
_cell.length_a   1.000
_cell.length_b   1.000
_cell.length_c   1.000
_cell.angle_alpha   90.00
_cell.angle_beta   90.00
_cell.angle_gamma   90.00
#
_symmetry.space_group_name_H-M   'P 1'
#
loop_
_entity.id
_entity.type
_entity.pdbx_description
1 polymer ?
#
loop_
_entity_poly.entity_id
_entity_poly.type
_entity_poly.pdbx_seq_one_letter_code
_entity_poly.pdbx_strand_id
1 'polypeptide(L)'
;MRKQDKFIIWPVYFDQNRTRNEGRKIPRSLALPAPRLDEIQKAAERLGFKPEIVPEVAYSAMPWQKTGMIMVEKKGAKLEILRRIAKEVAVLRVKAQG
;
A
#
# COMPACT_ATOMS: atom_id res chain seq x y z
N MET A 1 -5.19 -14.40 18.89
CA MET A 1 -5.02 -14.00 18.54
C MET A 1 -4.57 -13.66 17.78
N ARG A 2 -4.58 -13.78 17.05
CA ARG A 2 -4.00 -13.51 16.38
C ARG A 2 -4.30 -12.74 15.38
N LYS A 3 -4.18 -11.73 15.08
CA LYS A 3 -4.25 -10.90 14.11
C LYS A 3 -3.29 -11.05 13.13
N GLN A 4 -2.54 -12.04 13.17
CA GLN A 4 -1.49 -12.30 12.26
C GLN A 4 -1.97 -12.82 10.93
N ASP A 5 -3.27 -12.99 10.76
CA ASP A 5 -3.80 -13.42 9.49
C ASP A 5 -3.92 -12.29 8.48
N LYS A 6 -3.35 -11.15 8.78
CA LYS A 6 -3.42 -10.00 7.88
C LYS A 6 -2.04 -9.46 7.58
N PHE A 7 -1.85 -8.97 6.36
CA PHE A 7 -0.65 -8.24 5.99
C PHE A 7 -0.84 -6.77 6.32
N ILE A 8 0.21 -6.15 6.84
CA ILE A 8 0.23 -4.72 7.09
C ILE A 8 0.85 -4.05 5.87
N ILE A 9 0.17 -3.07 5.31
CA ILE A 9 0.61 -2.39 4.10
C ILE A 9 0.72 -0.89 4.38
N TRP A 10 1.91 -0.35 4.13
CA TRP A 10 2.19 1.06 4.33
C TRP A 10 2.32 1.75 2.98
N PRO A 11 1.91 3.03 2.86
CA PRO A 11 2.06 3.74 1.59
C PRO A 11 3.49 3.77 1.08
N VAL A 12 4.48 3.84 1.98
CA VAL A 12 5.89 3.89 1.58
C VAL A 12 6.30 2.65 0.77
N TYR A 13 5.59 1.54 0.94
CA TYR A 13 5.91 0.33 0.18
C TYR A 13 5.81 0.57 -1.33
N PHE A 14 5.01 1.54 -1.75
CA PHE A 14 4.76 1.81 -3.17
C PHE A 14 5.44 3.08 -3.66
N ASP A 15 6.20 3.77 -2.82
CA ASP A 15 6.72 5.10 -3.14
C ASP A 15 7.93 5.01 -4.04
N GLN A 16 7.82 5.51 -5.27
CA GLN A 16 8.92 5.44 -6.23
C GLN A 16 10.10 6.34 -5.84
N ASN A 17 9.87 7.31 -4.96
CA ASN A 17 10.92 8.20 -4.51
C ASN A 17 11.68 7.67 -3.31
N ARG A 18 11.41 6.43 -2.90
CA ARG A 18 12.10 5.79 -1.80
C ARG A 18 12.88 4.59 -2.31
N THR A 19 14.02 4.32 -1.70
CA THR A 19 14.78 3.12 -2.02
C THR A 19 14.24 1.94 -1.23
N ARG A 20 14.71 0.75 -1.55
CA ARG A 20 14.29 -0.44 -0.80
C ARG A 20 14.73 -0.33 0.67
N ASN A 21 15.87 0.29 0.93
CA ASN A 21 16.31 0.49 2.30
C ASN A 21 15.43 1.47 3.06
N GLU A 22 14.72 2.33 2.33
CA GLU A 22 13.84 3.30 2.95
C GLU A 22 12.41 2.80 3.09
N GLY A 23 12.13 1.59 2.63
CA GLY A 23 10.83 0.98 2.84
C GLY A 23 10.09 0.52 1.60
N ARG A 24 10.56 0.88 0.39
CA ARG A 24 9.86 0.43 -0.82
C ARG A 24 9.94 -1.08 -0.96
N LYS A 25 8.81 -1.71 -1.24
CA LYS A 25 8.74 -3.17 -1.35
C LYS A 25 8.54 -3.68 -2.77
N ILE A 26 8.16 -2.82 -3.70
CA ILE A 26 7.92 -3.26 -5.08
C ILE A 26 8.98 -2.65 -6.00
N PRO A 27 9.16 -3.21 -7.21
CA PRO A 27 10.13 -2.66 -8.15
C PRO A 27 9.79 -1.21 -8.51
N ARG A 28 10.82 -0.43 -8.81
CA ARG A 28 10.61 0.96 -9.16
C ARG A 28 9.68 1.14 -10.34
N SER A 29 9.71 0.20 -11.28
CA SER A 29 8.84 0.29 -12.45
C SER A 29 7.35 0.22 -12.11
N LEU A 30 7.01 -0.38 -10.98
CA LEU A 30 5.62 -0.46 -10.53
C LEU A 30 5.32 0.54 -9.42
N ALA A 31 6.34 1.23 -8.91
CA ALA A 31 6.15 2.17 -7.82
C ALA A 31 5.40 3.41 -8.28
N LEU A 32 4.84 4.14 -7.33
CA LEU A 32 3.94 5.26 -7.60
C LEU A 32 4.52 6.55 -7.05
N PRO A 33 4.29 7.68 -7.74
CA PRO A 33 4.66 8.96 -7.17
C PRO A 33 3.66 9.35 -6.08
N ALA A 34 4.17 9.72 -4.90
CA ALA A 34 3.35 10.19 -3.78
C ALA A 34 2.11 9.34 -3.52
N PRO A 35 2.30 8.05 -3.19
CA PRO A 35 1.14 7.18 -2.94
C PRO A 35 0.39 7.65 -1.70
N ARG A 36 -0.95 7.57 -1.75
CA ARG A 36 -1.79 8.00 -0.66
C ARG A 36 -2.56 6.83 -0.08
N LEU A 37 -2.84 6.90 1.23
CA LEU A 37 -3.53 5.81 1.91
C LEU A 37 -4.90 5.54 1.32
N ASP A 38 -5.66 6.60 1.00
CA ASP A 38 -7.00 6.41 0.45
C ASP A 38 -6.96 5.76 -0.93
N GLU A 39 -5.94 6.05 -1.74
CA GLU A 39 -5.80 5.38 -3.03
C GLU A 39 -5.53 3.90 -2.84
N ILE A 40 -4.67 3.57 -1.90
CA ILE A 40 -4.31 2.18 -1.63
C ILE A 40 -5.53 1.43 -1.09
N GLN A 41 -6.30 2.09 -0.22
CA GLN A 41 -7.51 1.48 0.31
C GLN A 41 -8.50 1.17 -0.80
N LYS A 42 -8.75 2.14 -1.68
CA LYS A 42 -9.69 1.91 -2.78
C LYS A 42 -9.23 0.78 -3.69
N ALA A 43 -7.94 0.76 -4.01
CA ALA A 43 -7.42 -0.28 -4.87
C ALA A 43 -7.60 -1.66 -4.23
N ALA A 44 -7.31 -1.77 -2.93
CA ALA A 44 -7.47 -3.03 -2.23
C ALA A 44 -8.93 -3.46 -2.19
N GLU A 45 -9.84 -2.51 -2.01
CA GLU A 45 -11.27 -2.82 -2.01
C GLU A 45 -11.73 -3.35 -3.37
N ARG A 46 -11.26 -2.72 -4.44
CA ARG A 46 -11.62 -3.16 -5.79
C ARG A 46 -11.11 -4.55 -6.09
N LEU A 47 -10.01 -4.94 -5.46
CA LEU A 47 -9.43 -6.27 -5.65
C LEU A 47 -10.04 -7.30 -4.70
N GLY A 48 -10.94 -6.88 -3.81
CA GLY A 48 -11.64 -7.81 -2.93
C GLY A 48 -10.92 -8.14 -1.65
N PHE A 49 -9.93 -7.32 -1.24
CA PHE A 49 -9.15 -7.62 -0.05
C PHE A 49 -9.73 -7.13 1.26
N LYS A 50 -10.78 -6.35 1.25
CA LYS A 50 -11.44 -5.84 2.46
C LYS A 50 -10.43 -5.20 3.42
N PRO A 51 -9.81 -4.09 3.03
CA PRO A 51 -8.79 -3.47 3.87
C PRO A 51 -9.36 -2.83 5.12
N GLU A 52 -8.59 -2.88 6.21
CA GLU A 52 -8.89 -2.16 7.44
C GLU A 52 -7.89 -1.02 7.55
N ILE A 53 -8.37 0.19 7.80
CA ILE A 53 -7.50 1.35 7.90
C ILE A 53 -7.13 1.62 9.35
N VAL A 54 -5.85 1.88 9.58
CA VAL A 54 -5.37 2.40 10.86
C VAL A 54 -4.74 3.74 10.56
N PRO A 55 -5.46 4.85 10.77
CA PRO A 55 -4.93 6.17 10.42
C PRO A 55 -3.97 6.68 11.48
N GLU A 56 -3.19 7.67 11.08
CA GLU A 56 -2.34 8.41 12.02
C GLU A 56 -1.30 7.57 12.76
N VAL A 57 -0.82 6.50 12.12
CA VAL A 57 0.32 5.76 12.63
C VAL A 57 1.47 5.96 11.66
N ALA A 58 2.69 5.84 12.17
CA ALA A 58 3.88 6.08 11.36
C ALA A 58 4.64 4.79 11.13
N TYR A 59 5.20 4.65 9.92
CA TYR A 59 6.11 3.57 9.62
C TYR A 59 7.37 3.77 10.45
N SER A 60 7.91 2.69 11.00
CA SER A 60 9.01 2.80 11.97
C SER A 60 10.25 3.52 11.44
N ALA A 61 10.52 3.41 10.15
CA ALA A 61 11.67 4.08 9.55
C ALA A 61 11.42 5.58 9.34
N MET A 62 10.17 6.04 9.45
CA MET A 62 9.83 7.44 9.26
C MET A 62 8.82 7.88 10.30
N PRO A 63 9.25 7.92 11.59
CA PRO A 63 8.30 8.20 12.67
C PRO A 63 7.70 9.61 12.62
N TRP A 64 8.28 10.51 11.81
CA TRP A 64 7.75 11.85 11.68
C TRP A 64 6.59 11.96 10.69
N GLN A 65 6.30 10.89 9.95
CA GLN A 65 5.21 10.91 8.96
C GLN A 65 4.12 9.93 9.36
N LYS A 66 3.02 10.44 9.84
CA LYS A 66 1.89 9.61 10.27
C LYS A 66 0.95 9.39 9.09
N THR A 67 1.39 8.62 8.12
CA THR A 67 0.62 8.36 6.92
C THR A 67 -0.51 7.37 7.13
N GLY A 68 -0.45 6.57 8.20
CA GLY A 68 -1.42 5.50 8.39
C GLY A 68 -1.02 4.23 7.62
N MET A 69 -1.75 3.18 7.88
CA MET A 69 -1.52 1.91 7.19
C MET A 69 -2.84 1.20 6.95
N ILE A 70 -2.83 0.17 6.10
CA ILE A 70 -4.00 -0.69 5.97
C ILE A 70 -3.58 -2.12 6.26
N MET A 71 -4.56 -2.94 6.65
CA MET A 71 -4.35 -4.36 6.86
C MET A 71 -5.28 -5.11 5.92
N VAL A 72 -4.75 -6.11 5.23
CA VAL A 72 -5.54 -6.91 4.30
C VAL A 72 -5.36 -8.39 4.61
N GLU A 73 -6.34 -9.19 4.23
CA GLU A 73 -6.27 -10.63 4.45
C GLU A 73 -5.13 -11.24 3.63
N LYS A 74 -4.52 -12.29 4.18
CA LYS A 74 -3.43 -12.98 3.49
C LYS A 74 -3.99 -13.91 2.44
N LYS A 75 -4.18 -13.42 1.24
CA LYS A 75 -4.69 -14.20 0.11
C LYS A 75 -3.60 -14.40 -0.92
N GLY A 76 -2.49 -14.98 -0.51
CA GLY A 76 -1.38 -15.23 -1.40
C GLY A 76 -0.12 -14.56 -0.89
N ALA A 77 0.90 -14.49 -1.73
CA ALA A 77 2.17 -13.89 -1.35
C ALA A 77 2.02 -12.39 -1.19
N LYS A 78 2.64 -11.84 -0.15
CA LYS A 78 2.53 -10.41 0.12
C LYS A 78 3.00 -9.56 -1.06
N LEU A 79 4.12 -9.95 -1.68
CA LEU A 79 4.65 -9.18 -2.79
C LEU A 79 3.69 -9.16 -3.97
N GLU A 80 3.02 -10.27 -4.21
CA GLU A 80 2.05 -10.34 -5.28
C GLU A 80 0.87 -9.40 -5.01
N ILE A 81 0.40 -9.38 -3.77
CA ILE A 81 -0.69 -8.49 -3.38
C ILE A 81 -0.28 -7.03 -3.55
N LEU A 82 0.96 -6.70 -3.16
CA LEU A 82 1.45 -5.34 -3.30
C LEU A 82 1.50 -4.93 -4.78
N ARG A 83 1.95 -5.82 -5.65
CA ARG A 83 2.00 -5.52 -7.07
C ARG A 83 0.63 -5.28 -7.65
N ARG A 84 -0.35 -6.09 -7.24
CA ARG A 84 -1.72 -5.91 -7.72
C ARG A 84 -2.30 -4.58 -7.29
N ILE A 85 -2.07 -4.22 -6.03
CA ILE A 85 -2.57 -2.94 -5.51
C ILE A 85 -1.93 -1.78 -6.26
N ALA A 86 -0.61 -1.85 -6.50
CA ALA A 86 0.08 -0.78 -7.24
C ALA A 86 -0.51 -0.61 -8.63
N LYS A 87 -0.76 -1.71 -9.33
CA LYS A 87 -1.34 -1.64 -10.67
C LYS A 87 -2.74 -1.06 -10.63
N GLU A 88 -3.52 -1.42 -9.62
CA GLU A 88 -4.89 -0.92 -9.53
C GLU A 88 -4.90 0.58 -9.22
N VAL A 89 -3.98 1.05 -8.36
CA VAL A 89 -3.90 2.48 -8.08
C VAL A 89 -3.59 3.25 -9.38
N ALA A 90 -2.67 2.72 -10.19
CA ALA A 90 -2.34 3.37 -11.44
C ALA A 90 -3.56 3.46 -12.35
N VAL A 91 -4.36 2.41 -12.42
CA VAL A 91 -5.58 2.41 -13.22
C VAL A 91 -6.56 3.46 -12.69
N LEU A 92 -6.73 3.54 -11.39
CA LEU A 92 -7.66 4.49 -10.79
C LEU A 92 -7.20 5.93 -11.03
N ARG A 93 -5.90 6.18 -11.05
CA ARG A 93 -5.39 7.52 -11.33
C ARG A 93 -5.69 7.94 -12.76
N VAL A 94 -5.53 7.01 -13.69
CA VAL A 94 -5.83 7.31 -15.09
C VAL A 94 -7.32 7.63 -15.24
N LYS A 95 -8.18 6.85 -14.59
CA LYS A 95 -9.62 7.10 -14.68
C LYS A 95 -10.00 8.45 -14.05
N ALA A 96 -9.32 8.82 -12.97
CA ALA A 96 -9.62 10.08 -12.32
C ALA A 96 -9.22 11.28 -13.16
N GLN A 97 -8.22 11.12 -14.02
CA GLN A 97 -7.76 12.20 -14.88
C GLN A 97 -8.56 12.28 -16.16
N GLY A 98 -9.13 11.17 -16.55
CA GLY A 98 -9.86 11.06 -17.79
C GLY A 98 -11.27 11.52 -17.66
#